data_fb8731cfeebc12f3e095e4dc661d89b0
#
_entry.id   fb8731cfeebc12f3e095e4dc661d89b0
#
_cell.length_a   1.000
_cell.length_b   1.000
_cell.length_c   1.000
_cell.angle_alpha   90.00
_cell.angle_beta   90.00
_cell.angle_gamma   90.00
#
_symmetry.space_group_name_H-M   'P 1'
#
loop_
_entity.id
_entity.type
_entity.pdbx_description
1 polymer ?
#
loop_
_entity_poly.entity_id
_entity_poly.type
_entity_poly.pdbx_seq_one_letter_code
_entity_poly.pdbx_strand_id
1 'polypeptide(L)'
;MADTKKDFIDQRLQDLNNDGVDRRGFLKCMAWAGTGLVWTLSGGVPVSRAFAKSAGEHADKGADFTFVQISDSHIGFSKPANQDVTATLQTAINKINAMPNKPDFLIHTGDLSQLSKPSEFDTLDQVLRGASPKQTYFVPGEHDMLTDNGEQYLQRYGKGTKGAGWYSLDHKGVHFVGLVNVVNLKAGGLGALGHEQLEWLEDDLKGRSASTPIVLFAHIPLWTIYPDWGWGTDDSEQALSYVKRFGSVTVLNGHIHQVMQKIEGKVSFHTAMSTAFPQPAPGTAPSAGPMKVPADQLQRVLGITDVNYLVSGSSLAIIDSPLDSTSAQASGNGGGTDTAAMASGGAATDSATEVKIDNFAFTPGAIKVKPGTQVTWINHDDIPHTVDSTQGKFKSAALDTDQKFEYRFTEPGEYPYYCRLHPKMTGSIIVQS
;
A
#
# COMPACT_ATOMS: atom_id res chain seq x y z
N MET A 1 -6.77 53.59 3.71
CA MET A 1 -5.85 52.43 3.57
C MET A 1 -6.51 51.11 3.99
N ALA A 2 -7.73 50.84 3.55
CA ALA A 2 -8.49 49.64 3.91
C ALA A 2 -9.04 48.87 2.67
N ASP A 3 -8.76 49.34 1.45
CA ASP A 3 -9.37 48.80 0.22
C ASP A 3 -8.46 47.86 -0.57
N THR A 4 -7.17 47.84 -0.31
CA THR A 4 -6.20 47.03 -1.10
C THR A 4 -6.12 45.54 -0.74
N LYS A 5 -6.71 45.13 0.40
CA LYS A 5 -6.75 43.73 0.83
C LYS A 5 -7.95 42.96 0.25
N LYS A 6 -9.03 43.66 -0.04
CA LYS A 6 -10.26 43.01 -0.56
C LYS A 6 -10.11 42.66 -2.03
N ASP A 7 -9.47 43.53 -2.80
CA ASP A 7 -9.21 43.28 -4.25
C ASP A 7 -8.23 42.13 -4.49
N PHE A 8 -7.32 41.84 -3.55
CA PHE A 8 -6.38 40.73 -3.67
C PHE A 8 -7.00 39.37 -3.40
N ILE A 9 -8.12 39.32 -2.66
CA ILE A 9 -8.84 38.08 -2.38
C ILE A 9 -9.84 37.77 -3.48
N ASP A 10 -10.50 38.78 -4.05
CA ASP A 10 -11.47 38.61 -5.13
C ASP A 10 -10.84 38.22 -6.49
N GLN A 11 -9.59 38.61 -6.76
CA GLN A 11 -8.84 38.14 -7.93
C GLN A 11 -8.38 36.68 -7.84
N ARG A 12 -8.39 36.07 -6.65
CA ARG A 12 -8.05 34.66 -6.46
C ARG A 12 -9.19 33.69 -6.77
N LEU A 13 -10.41 34.19 -6.88
CA LEU A 13 -11.62 33.40 -7.09
C LEU A 13 -12.14 33.41 -8.54
N GLN A 14 -11.40 34.00 -9.48
CA GLN A 14 -11.78 33.90 -10.87
C GLN A 14 -11.37 32.56 -11.46
N ASP A 15 -12.30 31.64 -11.44
CA ASP A 15 -12.30 30.39 -12.20
C ASP A 15 -12.48 30.70 -13.69
N LEU A 16 -11.39 30.66 -14.44
CA LEU A 16 -11.39 31.00 -15.86
C LEU A 16 -12.10 29.98 -16.75
N ASN A 17 -12.42 28.78 -16.23
CA ASN A 17 -13.05 27.70 -16.98
C ASN A 17 -14.41 27.25 -16.40
N ASN A 18 -14.88 27.89 -15.33
CA ASN A 18 -16.12 27.55 -14.64
C ASN A 18 -16.20 26.09 -14.13
N ASP A 19 -15.06 25.47 -13.83
CA ASP A 19 -14.94 24.10 -13.34
C ASP A 19 -14.62 24.04 -11.82
N GLY A 20 -14.60 25.16 -11.11
CA GLY A 20 -14.35 25.26 -9.67
C GLY A 20 -12.88 25.06 -9.27
N VAL A 21 -11.95 24.99 -10.23
CA VAL A 21 -10.52 24.71 -9.95
C VAL A 21 -9.64 25.90 -10.32
N ASP A 22 -9.11 26.60 -9.31
CA ASP A 22 -8.07 27.63 -9.51
C ASP A 22 -6.71 26.95 -9.86
N ARG A 23 -6.54 26.66 -11.15
CA ARG A 23 -5.33 26.03 -11.69
C ARG A 23 -4.06 26.89 -11.54
N ARG A 24 -4.20 28.21 -11.54
CA ARG A 24 -3.07 29.14 -11.33
C ARG A 24 -2.66 29.22 -9.86
N GLY A 25 -3.61 29.26 -8.95
CA GLY A 25 -3.35 29.20 -7.50
C GLY A 25 -2.77 27.85 -7.11
N PHE A 26 -3.28 26.77 -7.67
CA PHE A 26 -2.77 25.42 -7.52
C PHE A 26 -1.31 25.29 -8.01
N LEU A 27 -1.00 25.77 -9.22
CA LEU A 27 0.36 25.74 -9.77
C LEU A 27 1.32 26.68 -9.02
N LYS A 28 0.86 27.81 -8.46
CA LYS A 28 1.68 28.68 -7.62
C LYS A 28 1.97 28.04 -6.24
N CYS A 29 1.01 27.38 -5.62
CA CYS A 29 1.24 26.60 -4.40
C CYS A 29 2.23 25.46 -4.64
N MET A 30 2.15 24.77 -5.80
CA MET A 30 3.06 23.70 -6.17
C MET A 30 4.48 24.21 -6.46
N ALA A 31 4.62 25.39 -7.09
CA ALA A 31 5.92 26.04 -7.29
C ALA A 31 6.58 26.51 -5.97
N TRP A 32 5.78 26.78 -4.96
CA TRP A 32 6.28 27.16 -3.62
C TRP A 32 6.72 25.95 -2.79
N ALA A 33 6.12 24.76 -3.04
CA ALA A 33 6.49 23.50 -2.41
C ALA A 33 7.73 22.82 -3.07
N GLY A 34 8.29 23.43 -4.12
CA GLY A 34 9.56 22.97 -4.77
C GLY A 34 9.44 21.75 -5.66
N THR A 35 8.29 21.06 -5.69
CA THR A 35 8.04 19.90 -6.55
C THR A 35 6.62 19.95 -7.10
N GLY A 36 6.48 20.14 -8.41
CA GLY A 36 5.19 20.03 -9.08
C GLY A 36 4.96 18.59 -9.53
N LEU A 37 3.97 17.91 -8.95
CA LEU A 37 3.48 16.64 -9.46
C LEU A 37 2.27 16.89 -10.35
N VAL A 38 2.33 16.41 -11.57
CA VAL A 38 1.15 16.38 -12.46
C VAL A 38 0.74 14.93 -12.64
N TRP A 39 -0.49 14.65 -12.27
CA TRP A 39 -1.12 13.36 -12.50
C TRP A 39 -1.63 13.29 -13.93
N THR A 40 -1.23 12.28 -14.67
CA THR A 40 -1.77 11.95 -15.98
C THR A 40 -2.31 10.53 -15.96
N LEU A 41 -3.48 10.31 -16.56
CA LEU A 41 -3.99 8.97 -16.80
C LEU A 41 -3.34 8.43 -18.08
N SER A 42 -2.59 7.33 -17.96
CA SER A 42 -2.08 6.59 -19.11
C SER A 42 -2.70 5.19 -19.09
N GLY A 43 -3.59 4.91 -20.03
CA GLY A 43 -4.29 3.62 -20.10
C GLY A 43 -5.22 3.32 -18.92
N GLY A 44 -5.78 4.35 -18.25
CA GLY A 44 -6.62 4.18 -17.06
C GLY A 44 -5.84 4.08 -15.74
N VAL A 45 -4.52 4.09 -15.77
CA VAL A 45 -3.64 4.07 -14.61
C VAL A 45 -3.18 5.48 -14.28
N PRO A 46 -3.30 5.97 -13.04
CA PRO A 46 -2.71 7.23 -12.63
C PRO A 46 -1.17 7.13 -12.68
N VAL A 47 -0.54 7.97 -13.49
CA VAL A 47 0.92 8.09 -13.56
C VAL A 47 1.29 9.48 -13.08
N SER A 48 2.12 9.55 -12.03
CA SER A 48 2.68 10.82 -11.58
C SER A 48 3.93 11.18 -12.40
N ARG A 49 4.02 12.43 -12.83
CA ARG A 49 5.26 13.00 -13.39
C ARG A 49 5.72 14.12 -12.48
N ALA A 50 6.89 13.93 -11.87
CA ALA A 50 7.56 15.01 -11.20
C ALA A 50 8.17 15.95 -12.25
N PHE A 51 7.70 17.20 -12.29
CA PHE A 51 8.44 18.27 -12.97
C PHE A 51 9.45 18.83 -11.97
N ALA A 52 10.62 18.20 -11.89
CA ALA A 52 11.77 18.91 -11.36
C ALA A 52 12.04 20.08 -12.33
N LYS A 53 11.88 21.31 -11.85
CA LYS A 53 12.49 22.45 -12.51
C LYS A 53 13.95 22.04 -12.67
N SER A 54 14.45 21.98 -13.90
CA SER A 54 15.86 21.69 -14.15
C SER A 54 16.68 22.55 -13.19
N ALA A 55 17.25 21.91 -12.18
CA ALA A 55 18.14 22.53 -11.22
C ALA A 55 19.49 22.79 -11.94
N GLY A 56 19.45 23.71 -12.88
CA GLY A 56 20.61 24.20 -13.58
C GLY A 56 21.35 25.25 -12.78
N GLU A 57 21.43 25.19 -11.45
CA GLU A 57 22.34 26.08 -10.70
C GLU A 57 22.50 25.70 -9.21
N HIS A 58 21.88 24.63 -8.70
CA HIS A 58 22.12 24.15 -7.33
C HIS A 58 22.58 22.68 -7.26
N ALA A 59 23.16 22.16 -8.34
CA ALA A 59 23.65 20.79 -8.45
C ALA A 59 24.91 20.48 -7.62
N ASP A 60 25.40 21.41 -6.81
CA ASP A 60 26.69 21.25 -6.11
C ASP A 60 26.61 21.10 -4.58
N LYS A 61 25.38 20.92 -4.01
CA LYS A 61 25.25 20.42 -2.64
C LYS A 61 24.49 19.11 -2.73
N GLY A 62 25.25 18.02 -2.84
CA GLY A 62 24.69 16.67 -2.87
C GLY A 62 23.75 16.41 -1.69
N ALA A 63 22.79 15.50 -1.88
CA ALA A 63 22.01 14.98 -0.78
C ALA A 63 22.96 14.43 0.29
N ASP A 64 22.72 14.75 1.57
CA ASP A 64 23.58 14.25 2.64
C ASP A 64 23.48 12.73 2.77
N PHE A 65 22.37 12.15 2.34
CA PHE A 65 22.22 10.73 2.04
C PHE A 65 21.00 10.47 1.15
N THR A 66 20.96 9.30 0.54
CA THR A 66 19.81 8.81 -0.21
C THR A 66 19.44 7.41 0.24
N PHE A 67 18.17 7.07 0.13
CA PHE A 67 17.69 5.70 0.28
C PHE A 67 16.61 5.42 -0.76
N VAL A 68 16.32 4.15 -1.00
CA VAL A 68 15.27 3.76 -1.94
C VAL A 68 14.21 2.98 -1.22
N GLN A 69 12.94 3.31 -1.48
CA GLN A 69 11.80 2.49 -1.11
C GLN A 69 11.42 1.59 -2.28
N ILE A 70 11.23 0.31 -1.99
CA ILE A 70 10.54 -0.68 -2.82
C ILE A 70 9.38 -1.25 -2.01
N SER A 71 8.37 -1.78 -2.68
CA SER A 71 7.17 -2.27 -2.01
C SER A 71 6.47 -3.36 -2.81
N ASP A 72 5.69 -4.16 -2.12
CA ASP A 72 4.71 -5.07 -2.74
C ASP A 72 5.35 -5.97 -3.81
N SER A 73 6.36 -6.72 -3.41
CA SER A 73 7.09 -7.61 -4.33
C SER A 73 6.36 -8.91 -4.60
N HIS A 74 5.45 -9.33 -3.72
CA HIS A 74 4.58 -10.49 -3.87
C HIS A 74 5.28 -11.70 -4.47
N ILE A 75 6.50 -12.02 -4.02
CA ILE A 75 7.25 -13.17 -4.53
C ILE A 75 6.43 -14.45 -4.32
N GLY A 76 6.21 -15.18 -5.42
CA GLY A 76 5.31 -16.32 -5.48
C GLY A 76 4.03 -16.05 -6.29
N PHE A 77 3.67 -14.77 -6.55
CA PHE A 77 2.59 -14.46 -7.47
C PHE A 77 2.98 -14.81 -8.91
N SER A 78 2.07 -15.47 -9.63
CA SER A 78 2.24 -15.85 -11.05
C SER A 78 0.86 -15.99 -11.69
N LYS A 79 0.23 -14.86 -11.98
CA LYS A 79 -1.12 -14.77 -12.54
C LYS A 79 -1.14 -13.76 -13.70
N PRO A 80 -2.27 -13.59 -14.43
CA PRO A 80 -2.31 -12.76 -15.64
C PRO A 80 -1.88 -11.29 -15.49
N ALA A 81 -1.90 -10.71 -14.29
CA ALA A 81 -1.41 -9.35 -14.06
C ALA A 81 0.13 -9.27 -14.15
N ASN A 82 0.84 -10.29 -13.69
CA ASN A 82 2.28 -10.48 -13.87
C ASN A 82 2.64 -11.96 -13.65
N GLN A 83 3.17 -12.62 -14.66
CA GLN A 83 3.53 -14.03 -14.56
C GLN A 83 4.92 -14.28 -13.95
N ASP A 84 5.75 -13.24 -13.83
CA ASP A 84 7.11 -13.34 -13.27
C ASP A 84 7.47 -12.09 -12.46
N VAL A 85 6.96 -12.05 -11.22
CA VAL A 85 7.27 -10.96 -10.26
C VAL A 85 8.74 -10.97 -9.82
N THR A 86 9.42 -12.12 -9.91
CA THR A 86 10.85 -12.21 -9.61
C THR A 86 11.67 -11.45 -10.63
N ALA A 87 11.32 -11.53 -11.92
CA ALA A 87 11.99 -10.79 -12.99
C ALA A 87 11.74 -9.28 -12.85
N THR A 88 10.54 -8.84 -12.48
CA THR A 88 10.26 -7.41 -12.28
C THR A 88 10.95 -6.85 -11.04
N LEU A 89 11.04 -7.61 -9.94
CA LEU A 89 11.87 -7.24 -8.79
C LEU A 89 13.36 -7.17 -9.16
N GLN A 90 13.88 -8.14 -9.94
CA GLN A 90 15.26 -8.09 -10.42
C GLN A 90 15.52 -6.83 -11.28
N THR A 91 14.54 -6.42 -12.08
CA THR A 91 14.62 -5.18 -12.87
C THR A 91 14.68 -3.95 -11.94
N ALA A 92 13.89 -3.93 -10.85
CA ALA A 92 13.96 -2.87 -9.84
C ALA A 92 15.36 -2.81 -9.19
N ILE A 93 15.94 -3.94 -8.81
CA ILE A 93 17.30 -4.01 -8.24
C ILE A 93 18.35 -3.57 -9.25
N ASN A 94 18.24 -3.95 -10.51
CA ASN A 94 19.14 -3.50 -11.56
C ASN A 94 19.08 -1.99 -11.75
N LYS A 95 17.88 -1.41 -11.70
CA LYS A 95 17.67 0.04 -11.76
C LYS A 95 18.31 0.76 -10.57
N ILE A 96 18.15 0.25 -9.35
CA ILE A 96 18.80 0.78 -8.15
C ILE A 96 20.32 0.70 -8.28
N ASN A 97 20.84 -0.42 -8.77
CA ASN A 97 22.27 -0.61 -9.00
C ASN A 97 22.85 0.33 -10.08
N ALA A 98 22.02 0.79 -11.00
CA ALA A 98 22.42 1.73 -12.06
C ALA A 98 22.34 3.21 -11.63
N MET A 99 21.78 3.52 -10.45
CA MET A 99 21.67 4.89 -9.97
C MET A 99 23.07 5.54 -9.85
N PRO A 100 23.22 6.80 -10.30
CA PRO A 100 24.50 7.50 -10.20
C PRO A 100 24.91 7.74 -8.74
N ASN A 101 23.97 8.11 -7.89
CA ASN A 101 24.14 8.22 -6.45
C ASN A 101 23.72 6.91 -5.81
N LYS A 102 24.66 6.20 -5.18
CA LYS A 102 24.34 4.93 -4.52
C LYS A 102 23.53 5.21 -3.25
N PRO A 103 22.34 4.60 -3.09
CA PRO A 103 21.60 4.75 -1.85
C PRO A 103 22.33 4.09 -0.68
N ASP A 104 22.20 4.68 0.50
CA ASP A 104 22.81 4.17 1.73
C ASP A 104 22.15 2.84 2.16
N PHE A 105 20.84 2.71 1.94
CA PHE A 105 20.04 1.52 2.26
C PHE A 105 18.76 1.44 1.43
N LEU A 106 18.07 0.30 1.53
CA LEU A 106 16.71 0.10 1.02
C LEU A 106 15.72 0.07 2.19
N ILE A 107 14.48 0.50 1.93
CA ILE A 107 13.30 0.20 2.74
C ILE A 107 12.35 -0.62 1.88
N HIS A 108 11.88 -1.76 2.39
CA HIS A 108 10.81 -2.54 1.79
C HIS A 108 9.54 -2.40 2.64
N THR A 109 8.50 -1.80 2.08
CA THR A 109 7.27 -1.45 2.81
C THR A 109 6.19 -2.53 2.77
N GLY A 110 6.58 -3.82 2.80
CA GLY A 110 5.68 -4.94 3.03
C GLY A 110 5.22 -5.65 1.77
N ASP A 111 4.47 -6.74 1.96
CA ASP A 111 4.08 -7.71 0.96
C ASP A 111 5.28 -8.22 0.16
N LEU A 112 6.24 -8.75 0.92
CA LEU A 112 7.46 -9.35 0.41
C LEU A 112 7.17 -10.63 -0.37
N SER A 113 6.30 -11.46 0.22
CA SER A 113 5.87 -12.77 -0.25
C SER A 113 4.39 -12.77 -0.65
N GLN A 114 3.96 -13.77 -1.41
CA GLN A 114 2.56 -13.92 -1.79
C GLN A 114 1.76 -14.74 -0.76
N LEU A 115 2.36 -15.78 -0.20
CA LEU A 115 1.71 -16.74 0.69
C LEU A 115 2.52 -17.03 1.96
N SER A 116 3.46 -16.18 2.32
CA SER A 116 4.42 -16.35 3.44
C SER A 116 5.12 -17.71 3.47
N LYS A 117 5.38 -18.30 2.29
CA LYS A 117 6.12 -19.57 2.19
C LYS A 117 7.62 -19.34 2.37
N PRO A 118 8.35 -20.25 3.04
CA PRO A 118 9.81 -20.14 3.17
C PRO A 118 10.53 -19.92 1.84
N SER A 119 10.11 -20.62 0.77
CA SER A 119 10.71 -20.50 -0.57
C SER A 119 10.50 -19.14 -1.21
N GLU A 120 9.41 -18.44 -0.89
CA GLU A 120 9.13 -17.09 -1.39
C GLU A 120 10.10 -16.09 -0.76
N PHE A 121 10.29 -16.15 0.57
CA PHE A 121 11.30 -15.36 1.27
C PHE A 121 12.73 -15.70 0.82
N ASP A 122 13.07 -16.98 0.59
CA ASP A 122 14.39 -17.40 0.07
C ASP A 122 14.68 -16.76 -1.28
N THR A 123 13.68 -16.72 -2.17
CA THR A 123 13.77 -16.09 -3.49
C THR A 123 13.94 -14.57 -3.37
N LEU A 124 13.16 -13.92 -2.49
CA LEU A 124 13.31 -12.49 -2.20
C LEU A 124 14.75 -12.18 -1.74
N ASP A 125 15.24 -12.92 -0.74
CA ASP A 125 16.58 -12.74 -0.18
C ASP A 125 17.67 -12.94 -1.24
N GLN A 126 17.46 -13.89 -2.15
CA GLN A 126 18.40 -14.13 -3.27
C GLN A 126 18.47 -12.90 -4.19
N VAL A 127 17.34 -12.32 -4.56
CA VAL A 127 17.30 -11.13 -5.43
C VAL A 127 17.88 -9.91 -4.71
N LEU A 128 17.50 -9.67 -3.44
CA LEU A 128 17.97 -8.52 -2.66
C LEU A 128 19.48 -8.57 -2.37
N ARG A 129 20.10 -9.75 -2.28
CA ARG A 129 21.57 -9.88 -2.20
C ARG A 129 22.29 -9.23 -3.38
N GLY A 130 21.64 -9.13 -4.52
CA GLY A 130 22.13 -8.43 -5.72
C GLY A 130 22.11 -6.90 -5.61
N ALA A 131 21.42 -6.32 -4.62
CA ALA A 131 21.31 -4.87 -4.46
C ALA A 131 22.64 -4.22 -4.08
N SER A 132 22.87 -3.00 -4.60
CA SER A 132 24.06 -2.21 -4.31
C SER A 132 24.09 -1.70 -2.86
N PRO A 133 23.01 -1.17 -2.25
CA PRO A 133 22.98 -1.03 -0.79
C PRO A 133 22.78 -2.42 -0.19
N LYS A 134 23.67 -2.78 0.74
CA LYS A 134 23.65 -4.11 1.38
C LYS A 134 22.69 -4.17 2.59
N GLN A 135 22.28 -3.02 3.08
CA GLN A 135 21.32 -2.91 4.16
C GLN A 135 19.93 -2.71 3.61
N THR A 136 18.99 -3.56 4.02
CA THR A 136 17.55 -3.38 3.77
C THR A 136 16.83 -3.39 5.10
N TYR A 137 15.92 -2.44 5.28
CA TYR A 137 14.98 -2.36 6.39
C TYR A 137 13.61 -2.80 5.90
N PHE A 138 12.89 -3.58 6.71
CA PHE A 138 11.65 -4.22 6.33
C PHE A 138 10.54 -3.85 7.31
N VAL A 139 9.32 -3.75 6.81
CA VAL A 139 8.10 -3.97 7.57
C VAL A 139 7.27 -5.01 6.83
N PRO A 140 6.47 -5.85 7.53
CA PRO A 140 5.66 -6.85 6.85
C PRO A 140 4.41 -6.24 6.25
N GLY A 141 3.90 -6.87 5.18
CA GLY A 141 2.52 -6.73 4.74
C GLY A 141 1.64 -7.87 5.25
N GLU A 142 0.35 -7.83 4.95
CA GLU A 142 -0.61 -8.86 5.36
C GLU A 142 -0.31 -10.22 4.72
N HIS A 143 0.25 -10.23 3.51
CA HIS A 143 0.67 -11.43 2.82
C HIS A 143 1.83 -12.15 3.51
N ASP A 144 2.67 -11.42 4.25
CA ASP A 144 3.81 -11.98 4.98
C ASP A 144 3.42 -12.64 6.31
N MET A 145 2.17 -12.45 6.75
CA MET A 145 1.63 -12.96 8.01
C MET A 145 0.68 -14.16 7.86
N LEU A 146 0.48 -14.67 6.62
CA LEU A 146 -0.60 -15.58 6.28
C LEU A 146 -0.50 -16.96 6.91
N THR A 147 0.64 -17.62 6.75
CA THR A 147 0.78 -19.06 7.02
C THR A 147 0.98 -19.33 8.50
N ASP A 148 1.77 -18.49 9.19
CA ASP A 148 2.25 -18.75 10.55
C ASP A 148 2.18 -17.52 11.47
N ASN A 149 1.32 -16.56 11.17
CA ASN A 149 1.20 -15.27 11.87
C ASN A 149 2.52 -14.47 11.89
N GLY A 150 3.34 -14.59 10.84
CA GLY A 150 4.58 -13.84 10.67
C GLY A 150 5.81 -14.48 11.31
N GLU A 151 5.75 -15.73 11.75
CA GLU A 151 6.91 -16.40 12.35
C GLU A 151 8.08 -16.47 11.37
N GLN A 152 7.84 -16.86 10.11
CA GLN A 152 8.87 -16.88 9.05
C GLN A 152 9.47 -15.50 8.80
N TYR A 153 8.62 -14.46 8.77
CA TYR A 153 9.07 -13.08 8.64
C TYR A 153 9.98 -12.68 9.82
N LEU A 154 9.53 -12.91 11.05
CA LEU A 154 10.28 -12.54 12.26
C LEU A 154 11.59 -13.31 12.41
N GLN A 155 11.64 -14.59 12.04
CA GLN A 155 12.88 -15.37 12.04
C GLN A 155 13.95 -14.78 11.12
N ARG A 156 13.55 -14.19 9.99
CA ARG A 156 14.45 -13.64 8.97
C ARG A 156 14.79 -12.18 9.21
N TYR A 157 13.79 -11.35 9.51
CA TYR A 157 13.91 -9.90 9.55
C TYR A 157 13.65 -9.30 10.94
N GLY A 158 13.17 -10.09 11.90
CA GLY A 158 12.79 -9.61 13.24
C GLY A 158 13.94 -9.39 14.22
N LYS A 159 15.20 -9.63 13.83
CA LYS A 159 16.32 -9.43 14.74
C LYS A 159 16.46 -7.97 15.16
N GLY A 160 16.31 -7.69 16.45
CA GLY A 160 16.41 -6.35 17.02
C GLY A 160 15.11 -5.55 16.96
N THR A 161 14.04 -6.14 16.43
CA THR A 161 12.69 -5.55 16.42
C THR A 161 11.95 -5.86 17.73
N LYS A 162 10.77 -5.29 17.91
CA LYS A 162 9.87 -5.51 19.05
C LYS A 162 8.53 -6.05 18.55
N GLY A 163 7.80 -6.74 19.42
CA GLY A 163 6.48 -7.29 19.15
C GLY A 163 6.41 -8.04 17.82
N ALA A 164 5.51 -7.64 16.94
CA ALA A 164 5.35 -8.23 15.62
C ALA A 164 6.32 -7.70 14.55
N GLY A 165 7.40 -7.02 14.95
CA GLY A 165 8.45 -6.60 14.02
C GLY A 165 8.63 -5.09 13.89
N TRP A 166 8.06 -4.26 14.79
CA TRP A 166 8.28 -2.81 14.77
C TRP A 166 9.60 -2.42 15.42
N TYR A 167 10.19 -1.31 14.98
CA TYR A 167 11.51 -0.84 15.44
C TYR A 167 11.76 0.61 15.02
N SER A 168 12.83 1.19 15.57
CA SER A 168 13.36 2.47 15.13
C SER A 168 14.86 2.43 14.96
N LEU A 169 15.39 3.36 14.18
CA LEU A 169 16.81 3.59 14.00
C LEU A 169 17.10 5.07 13.67
N ASP A 170 18.31 5.49 13.96
CA ASP A 170 18.79 6.82 13.60
C ASP A 170 19.83 6.70 12.47
N HIS A 171 19.68 7.50 11.42
CA HIS A 171 20.65 7.56 10.32
C HIS A 171 20.91 9.01 9.93
N LYS A 172 22.16 9.46 10.08
CA LYS A 172 22.63 10.81 9.72
C LYS A 172 21.69 11.94 10.19
N GLY A 173 21.20 11.83 11.43
CA GLY A 173 20.35 12.85 12.07
C GLY A 173 18.85 12.77 11.76
N VAL A 174 18.42 11.80 10.97
CA VAL A 174 17.01 11.47 10.71
C VAL A 174 16.62 10.25 11.54
N HIS A 175 15.46 10.30 12.15
CA HIS A 175 14.89 9.18 12.90
C HIS A 175 13.88 8.43 12.06
N PHE A 176 14.12 7.15 11.86
CA PHE A 176 13.29 6.21 11.10
C PHE A 176 12.54 5.29 12.03
N VAL A 177 11.26 5.09 11.77
CA VAL A 177 10.38 4.23 12.56
C VAL A 177 9.61 3.28 11.64
N GLY A 178 9.91 1.99 11.71
CA GLY A 178 9.17 0.93 11.04
C GLY A 178 8.01 0.46 11.90
N LEU A 179 6.79 0.62 11.40
CA LEU A 179 5.55 0.27 12.08
C LEU A 179 4.87 -0.93 11.40
N VAL A 180 4.21 -1.76 12.22
CA VAL A 180 3.48 -2.96 11.77
C VAL A 180 1.99 -2.75 12.00
N ASN A 181 1.20 -2.72 10.94
CA ASN A 181 -0.25 -2.47 11.01
C ASN A 181 -1.11 -3.55 10.34
N VAL A 182 -0.53 -4.76 10.20
CA VAL A 182 -1.15 -5.91 9.50
C VAL A 182 -1.49 -7.09 10.41
N VAL A 183 -1.25 -6.98 11.73
CA VAL A 183 -1.47 -8.09 12.68
C VAL A 183 -2.74 -7.96 13.55
N ASN A 184 -3.22 -6.75 13.75
CA ASN A 184 -4.39 -6.46 14.58
C ASN A 184 -5.69 -6.31 13.77
N LEU A 185 -5.75 -6.95 12.60
CA LEU A 185 -6.87 -6.86 11.68
C LEU A 185 -8.14 -7.48 12.27
N LYS A 186 -9.26 -6.75 12.15
CA LYS A 186 -10.58 -7.16 12.64
C LYS A 186 -11.58 -7.17 11.50
N ALA A 187 -12.56 -8.06 11.58
CA ALA A 187 -13.65 -8.12 10.61
C ALA A 187 -14.29 -6.73 10.40
N GLY A 188 -14.36 -6.29 9.14
CA GLY A 188 -14.88 -4.98 8.76
C GLY A 188 -13.98 -3.79 9.09
N GLY A 189 -12.81 -3.99 9.75
CA GLY A 189 -11.83 -2.96 10.09
C GLY A 189 -10.86 -2.61 8.96
N LEU A 190 -9.91 -1.76 9.29
CA LEU A 190 -8.75 -1.39 8.47
C LEU A 190 -7.48 -1.99 9.10
N GLY A 191 -6.30 -1.57 8.63
CA GLY A 191 -5.05 -1.81 9.33
C GLY A 191 -5.07 -1.26 10.76
N ALA A 192 -4.30 -1.84 11.66
CA ALA A 192 -4.23 -1.34 13.04
C ALA A 192 -2.86 -1.61 13.65
N LEU A 193 -2.29 -0.57 14.29
CA LEU A 193 -1.02 -0.65 15.03
C LEU A 193 -1.21 -1.41 16.35
N GLY A 194 -2.31 -1.11 17.05
CA GLY A 194 -2.61 -1.68 18.37
C GLY A 194 -1.92 -0.95 19.52
N HIS A 195 -2.45 -1.17 20.71
CA HIS A 195 -2.09 -0.41 21.91
C HIS A 195 -0.61 -0.50 22.28
N GLU A 196 -0.04 -1.70 22.30
CA GLU A 196 1.36 -1.93 22.69
C GLU A 196 2.35 -1.16 21.79
N GLN A 197 2.11 -1.18 20.47
CA GLN A 197 2.96 -0.47 19.53
C GLN A 197 2.77 1.05 19.61
N LEU A 198 1.55 1.52 19.88
CA LEU A 198 1.28 2.94 20.07
C LEU A 198 1.96 3.50 21.32
N GLU A 199 1.93 2.77 22.45
CA GLU A 199 2.67 3.15 23.67
C GLU A 199 4.18 3.17 23.40
N TRP A 200 4.69 2.13 22.72
CA TRP A 200 6.10 2.09 22.35
C TRP A 200 6.49 3.28 21.45
N LEU A 201 5.66 3.63 20.46
CA LEU A 201 5.91 4.76 19.55
C LEU A 201 5.95 6.08 20.30
N GLU A 202 5.02 6.29 21.23
CA GLU A 202 5.01 7.49 22.08
C GLU A 202 6.31 7.61 22.89
N ASP A 203 6.75 6.50 23.50
CA ASP A 203 7.99 6.47 24.31
C ASP A 203 9.25 6.63 23.45
N ASP A 204 9.31 6.04 22.26
CA ASP A 204 10.42 6.16 21.32
C ASP A 204 10.62 7.59 20.83
N LEU A 205 9.53 8.29 20.59
CA LEU A 205 9.55 9.69 20.17
C LEU A 205 9.79 10.66 21.34
N LYS A 206 9.46 10.26 22.56
CA LYS A 206 9.60 11.08 23.77
C LYS A 206 11.05 11.52 24.00
N GLY A 207 11.27 12.77 24.27
CA GLY A 207 12.60 13.31 24.50
C GLY A 207 13.39 13.67 23.24
N ARG A 208 12.93 13.33 22.04
CA ARG A 208 13.55 13.78 20.78
C ARG A 208 13.25 15.26 20.55
N SER A 209 14.22 15.98 20.00
CA SER A 209 14.04 17.37 19.60
C SER A 209 12.94 17.51 18.55
N ALA A 210 12.11 18.53 18.65
CA ALA A 210 11.12 18.87 17.64
C ALA A 210 11.73 19.20 16.25
N SER A 211 13.03 19.50 16.20
CA SER A 211 13.78 19.70 14.96
C SER A 211 14.31 18.41 14.34
N THR A 212 14.20 17.25 15.01
CA THR A 212 14.59 15.96 14.42
C THR A 212 13.61 15.60 13.30
N PRO A 213 14.07 15.40 12.07
CA PRO A 213 13.22 14.86 11.00
C PRO A 213 12.82 13.43 11.30
N ILE A 214 11.54 13.11 11.08
CA ILE A 214 10.97 11.77 11.36
C ILE A 214 10.54 11.14 10.02
N VAL A 215 10.89 9.89 9.83
CA VAL A 215 10.38 9.04 8.74
C VAL A 215 9.64 7.87 9.37
N LEU A 216 8.32 7.83 9.22
CA LEU A 216 7.52 6.65 9.55
C LEU A 216 7.35 5.81 8.29
N PHE A 217 7.48 4.49 8.39
CA PHE A 217 7.14 3.60 7.29
C PHE A 217 6.35 2.40 7.80
N ALA A 218 5.29 2.07 7.09
CA ALA A 218 4.38 0.97 7.39
C ALA A 218 3.81 0.43 6.08
N HIS A 219 3.23 -0.77 6.09
CA HIS A 219 2.65 -1.32 4.87
C HIS A 219 1.36 -0.58 4.48
N ILE A 220 0.29 -0.75 5.25
CA ILE A 220 -1.01 -0.11 4.98
C ILE A 220 -0.90 1.40 5.24
N PRO A 221 -1.47 2.26 4.39
CA PRO A 221 -1.41 3.71 4.56
C PRO A 221 -1.86 4.19 5.95
N LEU A 222 -1.06 5.08 6.57
CA LEU A 222 -1.40 5.71 7.86
C LEU A 222 -2.42 6.84 7.73
N TRP A 223 -3.14 6.90 6.62
CA TRP A 223 -4.34 7.74 6.45
C TRP A 223 -5.36 6.95 5.64
N THR A 224 -6.64 7.24 5.85
CA THR A 224 -7.70 6.57 5.11
C THR A 224 -7.78 7.13 3.69
N ILE A 225 -7.47 6.29 2.69
CA ILE A 225 -7.55 6.61 1.27
C ILE A 225 -8.89 6.16 0.71
N TYR A 226 -9.20 4.86 0.87
CA TYR A 226 -10.44 4.27 0.39
C TYR A 226 -10.87 3.12 1.32
N PRO A 227 -11.72 3.42 2.32
CA PRO A 227 -12.03 2.46 3.39
C PRO A 227 -12.74 1.21 2.89
N ASP A 228 -13.51 1.31 1.79
CA ASP A 228 -14.24 0.15 1.24
C ASP A 228 -13.30 -0.93 0.73
N TRP A 229 -12.08 -0.58 0.33
CA TRP A 229 -11.05 -1.54 -0.08
C TRP A 229 -10.02 -1.85 1.03
N GLY A 230 -10.23 -1.37 2.24
CA GLY A 230 -9.30 -1.58 3.34
C GLY A 230 -8.07 -0.65 3.31
N TRP A 231 -8.06 0.39 2.48
CA TRP A 231 -6.93 1.29 2.31
C TRP A 231 -6.88 2.37 3.39
N GLY A 232 -6.34 2.01 4.52
CA GLY A 232 -6.16 2.90 5.67
C GLY A 232 -5.89 2.15 6.98
N THR A 233 -5.59 2.89 8.02
CA THR A 233 -5.27 2.38 9.36
C THR A 233 -6.19 3.03 10.40
N ASP A 234 -6.92 2.21 11.18
CA ASP A 234 -7.97 2.67 12.11
C ASP A 234 -7.47 3.58 13.23
N ASP A 235 -6.31 3.26 13.80
CA ASP A 235 -5.70 3.97 14.93
C ASP A 235 -4.57 4.93 14.51
N SER A 236 -4.51 5.27 13.23
CA SER A 236 -3.47 6.16 12.68
C SER A 236 -3.51 7.58 13.26
N GLU A 237 -4.69 8.11 13.62
CA GLU A 237 -4.81 9.44 14.22
C GLU A 237 -4.02 9.54 15.52
N GLN A 238 -4.03 8.48 16.35
CA GLN A 238 -3.26 8.44 17.58
C GLN A 238 -1.77 8.44 17.27
N ALA A 239 -1.27 7.58 16.39
CA ALA A 239 0.13 7.54 15.97
C ALA A 239 0.59 8.90 15.41
N LEU A 240 -0.21 9.49 14.52
CA LEU A 240 0.09 10.78 13.91
C LEU A 240 0.07 11.93 14.95
N SER A 241 -0.71 11.82 16.02
CA SER A 241 -0.72 12.81 17.10
C SER A 241 0.64 12.96 17.78
N TYR A 242 1.39 11.87 17.92
CA TYR A 242 2.72 11.86 18.55
C TYR A 242 3.78 12.57 17.68
N VAL A 243 3.60 12.61 16.36
CA VAL A 243 4.54 13.26 15.43
C VAL A 243 4.20 14.71 15.10
N LYS A 244 3.02 15.22 15.48
CA LYS A 244 2.59 16.60 15.15
C LYS A 244 3.53 17.70 15.63
N ARG A 245 4.32 17.47 16.69
CA ARG A 245 5.26 18.43 17.24
C ARG A 245 6.56 18.59 16.43
N PHE A 246 6.88 17.64 15.56
CA PHE A 246 8.11 17.66 14.76
C PHE A 246 8.00 18.60 13.55
N GLY A 247 9.13 19.19 13.19
CA GLY A 247 9.22 20.18 12.10
C GLY A 247 9.09 19.58 10.71
N SER A 248 9.45 18.29 10.54
CA SER A 248 9.42 17.54 9.28
C SER A 248 9.09 16.08 9.57
N VAL A 249 8.01 15.58 9.00
CA VAL A 249 7.57 14.19 9.11
C VAL A 249 7.24 13.67 7.72
N THR A 250 7.78 12.51 7.38
CA THR A 250 7.45 11.79 6.14
C THR A 250 6.91 10.43 6.49
N VAL A 251 5.80 10.05 5.86
CA VAL A 251 5.15 8.75 6.02
C VAL A 251 5.22 8.01 4.68
N LEU A 252 5.86 6.83 4.67
CA LEU A 252 6.03 6.00 3.49
C LEU A 252 5.21 4.72 3.64
N ASN A 253 4.40 4.39 2.64
CA ASN A 253 3.54 3.21 2.64
C ASN A 253 3.60 2.45 1.33
N GLY A 254 3.12 1.20 1.33
CA GLY A 254 2.84 0.34 0.18
C GLY A 254 1.35 0.05 0.04
N HIS A 255 1.01 -1.22 -0.13
CA HIS A 255 -0.32 -1.82 -0.08
C HIS A 255 -1.23 -1.49 -1.28
N ILE A 256 -1.22 -0.26 -1.76
CA ILE A 256 -2.16 0.19 -2.80
C ILE A 256 -1.58 0.14 -4.22
N HIS A 257 -0.33 -0.27 -4.36
CA HIS A 257 0.41 -0.49 -5.61
C HIS A 257 0.43 0.71 -6.57
N GLN A 258 0.21 1.92 -6.06
CA GLN A 258 0.19 3.15 -6.84
C GLN A 258 0.68 4.32 -5.99
N VAL A 259 1.15 5.37 -6.65
CA VAL A 259 1.61 6.58 -5.97
C VAL A 259 0.41 7.45 -5.62
N MET A 260 0.24 7.71 -4.34
CA MET A 260 -0.64 8.74 -3.82
C MET A 260 0.13 9.61 -2.84
N GLN A 261 -0.17 10.89 -2.84
CA GLN A 261 0.47 11.84 -1.96
C GLN A 261 -0.56 12.70 -1.25
N LYS A 262 -0.28 13.01 0.02
CA LYS A 262 -1.05 13.94 0.84
C LYS A 262 -0.07 14.76 1.67
N ILE A 263 -0.36 16.04 1.86
CA ILE A 263 0.35 16.90 2.81
C ILE A 263 -0.66 17.42 3.82
N GLU A 264 -0.37 17.20 5.10
CA GLU A 264 -1.17 17.69 6.20
C GLU A 264 -0.28 18.39 7.23
N GLY A 265 -0.29 19.72 7.23
CA GLY A 265 0.60 20.51 8.08
C GLY A 265 2.08 20.25 7.75
N LYS A 266 2.78 19.58 8.65
CA LYS A 266 4.22 19.24 8.52
C LYS A 266 4.44 17.75 8.19
N VAL A 267 3.36 17.03 7.95
CA VAL A 267 3.39 15.60 7.61
C VAL A 267 3.14 15.43 6.11
N SER A 268 4.08 14.79 5.44
CA SER A 268 3.98 14.38 4.04
C SER A 268 3.76 12.87 3.98
N PHE A 269 2.69 12.44 3.33
CA PHE A 269 2.35 11.04 3.10
C PHE A 269 2.64 10.67 1.65
N HIS A 270 3.21 9.50 1.45
CA HIS A 270 3.55 8.97 0.14
C HIS A 270 3.38 7.45 0.11
N THR A 271 2.71 6.93 -0.92
CA THR A 271 2.62 5.50 -1.20
C THR A 271 3.47 5.14 -2.41
N ALA A 272 4.06 3.95 -2.40
CA ALA A 272 4.93 3.46 -3.47
C ALA A 272 4.16 2.73 -4.57
N MET A 273 4.73 2.71 -5.78
CA MET A 273 4.41 1.71 -6.78
C MET A 273 4.87 0.33 -6.30
N SER A 274 4.11 -0.70 -6.67
CA SER A 274 4.53 -2.10 -6.49
C SER A 274 5.69 -2.45 -7.44
N THR A 275 6.49 -3.44 -7.08
CA THR A 275 7.40 -4.10 -8.01
C THR A 275 6.79 -5.32 -8.68
N ALA A 276 5.58 -5.75 -8.26
CA ALA A 276 4.90 -6.95 -8.78
C ALA A 276 3.83 -6.64 -9.82
N PHE A 277 2.77 -5.94 -9.45
CA PHE A 277 1.63 -5.62 -10.33
C PHE A 277 0.93 -4.33 -9.86
N PRO A 278 0.24 -3.61 -10.76
CA PRO A 278 -0.57 -2.46 -10.38
C PRO A 278 -1.94 -2.88 -9.84
N GLN A 279 -2.58 -1.99 -9.07
CA GLN A 279 -3.99 -2.07 -8.68
C GLN A 279 -4.79 -0.94 -9.35
N PRO A 280 -6.12 -1.07 -9.49
CA PRO A 280 -6.96 -0.04 -10.08
C PRO A 280 -7.05 1.19 -9.17
N ALA A 281 -7.36 2.35 -9.75
CA ALA A 281 -7.66 3.55 -8.96
C ALA A 281 -8.95 3.35 -8.15
N PRO A 282 -9.09 3.99 -6.97
CA PRO A 282 -10.29 3.90 -6.14
C PRO A 282 -11.56 4.17 -6.92
N GLY A 283 -12.55 3.29 -6.79
CA GLY A 283 -13.86 3.42 -7.44
C GLY A 283 -13.89 3.17 -8.96
N THR A 284 -12.76 2.81 -9.60
CA THR A 284 -12.73 2.50 -11.05
C THR A 284 -12.90 1.02 -11.37
N ALA A 285 -12.86 0.16 -10.35
CA ALA A 285 -13.09 -1.28 -10.44
C ALA A 285 -13.92 -1.75 -9.25
N PRO A 286 -14.50 -2.96 -9.31
CA PRO A 286 -15.25 -3.53 -8.19
C PRO A 286 -14.40 -3.80 -6.95
N SER A 287 -13.10 -4.05 -7.13
CA SER A 287 -12.18 -4.43 -6.05
C SER A 287 -10.76 -3.94 -6.29
N ALA A 288 -9.91 -4.01 -5.25
CA ALA A 288 -8.50 -3.66 -5.27
C ALA A 288 -7.60 -4.79 -5.84
N GLY A 289 -8.12 -5.66 -6.68
CA GLY A 289 -7.36 -6.81 -7.20
C GLY A 289 -6.24 -6.46 -8.17
N PRO A 290 -5.38 -7.45 -8.50
CA PRO A 290 -4.31 -7.28 -9.47
C PRO A 290 -4.85 -6.83 -10.84
N MET A 291 -4.38 -5.69 -11.33
CA MET A 291 -4.87 -5.11 -12.59
C MET A 291 -4.01 -5.59 -13.75
N LYS A 292 -4.65 -6.14 -14.79
CA LYS A 292 -3.99 -6.49 -16.05
C LYS A 292 -3.72 -5.23 -16.86
N VAL A 293 -2.49 -5.10 -17.32
CA VAL A 293 -2.08 -4.08 -18.30
C VAL A 293 -1.38 -4.77 -19.48
N PRO A 294 -1.31 -4.15 -20.66
CA PRO A 294 -0.52 -4.68 -21.77
C PRO A 294 0.92 -4.97 -21.33
N ALA A 295 1.50 -6.09 -21.77
CA ALA A 295 2.82 -6.56 -21.31
C ALA A 295 3.94 -5.53 -21.53
N ASP A 296 3.86 -4.74 -22.61
CA ASP A 296 4.80 -3.66 -22.92
C ASP A 296 4.61 -2.41 -22.04
N GLN A 297 3.54 -2.35 -21.25
CA GLN A 297 3.25 -1.26 -20.33
C GLN A 297 3.52 -1.63 -18.86
N LEU A 298 3.65 -2.92 -18.55
CA LEU A 298 3.76 -3.37 -17.15
C LEU A 298 4.91 -2.66 -16.41
N GLN A 299 6.10 -2.60 -16.99
CA GLN A 299 7.25 -1.95 -16.36
C GLN A 299 7.12 -0.42 -16.22
N ARG A 300 6.15 0.21 -16.89
CA ARG A 300 5.86 1.64 -16.77
C ARG A 300 4.97 1.99 -15.59
N VAL A 301 4.27 1.00 -15.05
CA VAL A 301 3.37 1.14 -13.90
C VAL A 301 3.91 0.48 -12.65
N LEU A 302 5.03 -0.23 -12.75
CA LEU A 302 5.84 -0.72 -11.64
C LEU A 302 7.01 0.23 -11.41
N GLY A 303 7.53 0.30 -10.17
CA GLY A 303 8.58 1.28 -9.91
C GLY A 303 9.31 1.14 -8.59
N ILE A 304 10.22 2.08 -8.41
CA ILE A 304 10.96 2.35 -7.18
C ILE A 304 10.77 3.81 -6.79
N THR A 305 10.93 4.12 -5.52
CA THR A 305 10.89 5.49 -5.00
C THR A 305 12.26 5.87 -4.45
N ASP A 306 12.93 6.82 -5.10
CA ASP A 306 14.20 7.39 -4.67
C ASP A 306 13.93 8.53 -3.69
N VAL A 307 14.53 8.47 -2.51
CA VAL A 307 14.35 9.44 -1.44
C VAL A 307 15.68 10.10 -1.10
N ASN A 308 15.75 11.39 -1.36
CA ASN A 308 16.95 12.19 -1.16
C ASN A 308 16.77 13.13 0.03
N TYR A 309 17.62 13.04 1.04
CA TYR A 309 17.61 13.93 2.19
C TYR A 309 18.62 15.04 2.07
N LEU A 310 18.13 16.27 2.21
CA LEU A 310 18.94 17.49 2.19
C LEU A 310 18.96 18.11 3.60
N VAL A 311 20.08 17.99 4.33
CA VAL A 311 20.24 18.57 5.68
C VAL A 311 20.00 20.07 5.69
N SER A 312 20.44 20.78 4.65
CA SER A 312 20.26 22.24 4.57
C SER A 312 18.81 22.72 4.49
N GLY A 313 17.86 21.82 4.16
CA GLY A 313 16.43 22.12 4.03
C GLY A 313 15.54 21.38 5.02
N SER A 314 16.07 20.43 5.81
CA SER A 314 15.29 19.52 6.66
C SER A 314 14.13 18.85 5.90
N SER A 315 14.29 18.62 4.59
CA SER A 315 13.25 18.10 3.71
C SER A 315 13.74 16.89 2.92
N LEU A 316 12.79 15.98 2.66
CA LEU A 316 12.99 14.83 1.78
C LEU A 316 12.45 15.17 0.39
N ALA A 317 13.27 14.95 -0.64
CA ALA A 317 12.81 14.91 -2.02
C ALA A 317 12.48 13.47 -2.39
N ILE A 318 11.25 13.21 -2.79
CA ILE A 318 10.75 11.89 -3.17
C ILE A 318 10.56 11.86 -4.68
N ILE A 319 11.16 10.88 -5.34
CA ILE A 319 11.15 10.74 -6.81
C ILE A 319 10.72 9.32 -7.16
N ASP A 320 9.53 9.20 -7.75
CA ASP A 320 9.03 7.92 -8.25
C ASP A 320 9.62 7.64 -9.64
N SER A 321 10.16 6.45 -9.80
CA SER A 321 10.84 6.03 -11.03
C SER A 321 10.26 4.71 -11.53
N PRO A 322 9.44 4.70 -12.61
CA PRO A 322 9.00 3.47 -13.26
C PRO A 322 10.17 2.57 -13.65
N LEU A 323 9.97 1.25 -13.68
CA LEU A 323 11.02 0.29 -14.05
C LEU A 323 11.52 0.52 -15.49
N ASP A 324 10.60 0.80 -16.43
CA ASP A 324 10.95 1.25 -17.78
C ASP A 324 10.99 2.77 -17.83
N SER A 325 12.18 3.32 -18.01
CA SER A 325 12.44 4.75 -18.14
C SER A 325 12.62 5.22 -19.59
N THR A 326 12.28 4.41 -20.59
CA THR A 326 12.26 4.87 -21.97
C THR A 326 11.25 6.00 -22.09
N SER A 327 11.75 7.21 -22.44
CA SER A 327 10.95 8.42 -22.60
C SER A 327 9.76 8.15 -23.52
N ALA A 328 8.56 8.06 -22.96
CA ALA A 328 7.36 7.91 -23.75
C ALA A 328 7.12 9.20 -24.53
N GLN A 329 7.44 9.19 -25.81
CA GLN A 329 6.80 10.09 -26.76
C GLN A 329 5.31 9.74 -26.78
N ALA A 330 4.50 10.73 -26.45
CA ALA A 330 3.07 10.60 -26.44
C ALA A 330 2.56 10.38 -27.88
N SER A 331 2.23 9.16 -28.23
CA SER A 331 1.31 8.89 -29.33
C SER A 331 -0.08 8.66 -28.71
N GLY A 332 -0.89 9.73 -28.76
CA GLY A 332 -2.30 9.59 -28.48
C GLY A 332 -2.95 8.77 -29.59
N ASN A 333 -3.64 7.73 -29.22
CA ASN A 333 -4.82 7.28 -29.99
C ASN A 333 -5.81 6.60 -29.04
N GLY A 334 -7.05 7.02 -29.18
CA GLY A 334 -8.11 6.82 -28.25
C GLY A 334 -8.88 5.51 -28.42
N GLY A 335 -9.74 5.29 -27.46
CA GLY A 335 -11.06 4.72 -27.66
C GLY A 335 -11.15 3.21 -27.47
N GLY A 336 -11.78 2.84 -26.39
CA GLY A 336 -12.36 1.51 -26.20
C GLY A 336 -13.12 1.49 -24.87
N THR A 337 -14.34 2.01 -24.89
CA THR A 337 -15.29 1.86 -23.78
C THR A 337 -15.94 0.49 -23.91
N ASP A 338 -15.56 -0.42 -23.03
CA ASP A 338 -16.39 -1.58 -22.72
C ASP A 338 -17.02 -1.35 -21.34
N THR A 339 -18.27 -0.92 -21.38
CA THR A 339 -19.16 -0.85 -20.22
C THR A 339 -19.64 -2.26 -19.89
N ALA A 340 -19.05 -2.88 -18.91
CA ALA A 340 -19.60 -4.09 -18.28
C ALA A 340 -20.71 -3.67 -17.30
N ALA A 341 -21.89 -4.22 -17.52
CA ALA A 341 -23.11 -3.96 -16.79
C ALA A 341 -22.99 -4.42 -15.33
N MET A 342 -23.48 -3.58 -14.43
CA MET A 342 -23.71 -3.92 -13.01
C MET A 342 -24.75 -5.04 -12.91
N ALA A 343 -24.37 -6.17 -12.35
CA ALA A 343 -25.30 -7.20 -11.92
C ALA A 343 -25.75 -6.88 -10.49
N SER A 344 -27.00 -6.51 -10.36
CA SER A 344 -27.71 -6.33 -9.10
C SER A 344 -27.84 -7.63 -8.31
N GLY A 345 -27.74 -7.51 -6.98
CA GLY A 345 -27.80 -8.59 -6.02
C GLY A 345 -28.94 -9.60 -6.22
N GLY A 346 -28.57 -10.85 -6.33
CA GLY A 346 -29.47 -11.98 -6.32
C GLY A 346 -29.93 -12.33 -4.90
N ALA A 347 -31.22 -12.53 -4.75
CA ALA A 347 -31.86 -12.99 -3.50
C ALA A 347 -31.30 -14.33 -3.05
N ALA A 348 -31.22 -14.53 -1.73
CA ALA A 348 -30.79 -15.76 -1.08
C ALA A 348 -31.57 -16.98 -1.61
N THR A 349 -30.87 -17.93 -2.21
CA THR A 349 -31.42 -19.23 -2.59
C THR A 349 -31.28 -20.19 -1.43
N ASP A 350 -32.41 -20.77 -0.98
CA ASP A 350 -32.44 -21.89 -0.04
C ASP A 350 -31.65 -23.08 -0.62
N SER A 351 -30.69 -23.60 0.16
CA SER A 351 -29.86 -24.79 -0.03
C SER A 351 -28.51 -24.66 -0.76
N ALA A 352 -27.93 -23.49 -0.87
CA ALA A 352 -26.54 -23.41 -1.30
C ALA A 352 -25.61 -23.92 -0.18
N THR A 353 -24.78 -24.92 -0.48
CA THR A 353 -23.71 -25.42 0.40
C THR A 353 -22.32 -24.92 -0.03
N GLU A 354 -22.29 -24.06 -1.04
CA GLU A 354 -21.10 -23.48 -1.61
C GLU A 354 -21.13 -21.95 -1.51
N VAL A 355 -19.99 -21.39 -1.10
CA VAL A 355 -19.72 -19.94 -1.09
C VAL A 355 -18.56 -19.70 -2.04
N LYS A 356 -18.77 -18.91 -3.05
CA LYS A 356 -17.71 -18.43 -3.95
C LYS A 356 -17.00 -17.25 -3.32
N ILE A 357 -15.69 -17.26 -3.38
CA ILE A 357 -14.85 -16.11 -3.09
C ILE A 357 -14.45 -15.57 -4.47
N ASP A 358 -15.01 -14.43 -4.84
CA ASP A 358 -14.82 -13.85 -6.16
C ASP A 358 -14.95 -12.33 -6.07
N ASN A 359 -14.02 -11.63 -6.69
CA ASN A 359 -13.99 -10.18 -6.71
C ASN A 359 -14.01 -9.54 -5.30
N PHE A 360 -13.19 -10.08 -4.40
CA PHE A 360 -13.06 -9.66 -2.99
C PHE A 360 -14.39 -9.71 -2.23
N ALA A 361 -15.24 -10.66 -2.53
CA ALA A 361 -16.52 -10.87 -1.86
C ALA A 361 -16.82 -12.35 -1.64
N PHE A 362 -17.51 -12.66 -0.55
CA PHE A 362 -18.15 -13.95 -0.33
C PHE A 362 -19.55 -13.94 -0.98
N THR A 363 -19.79 -14.87 -1.90
CA THR A 363 -21.05 -14.93 -2.65
C THR A 363 -21.69 -16.31 -2.56
N PRO A 364 -22.90 -16.45 -1.97
CA PRO A 364 -23.65 -15.40 -1.28
C PRO A 364 -23.00 -15.00 0.05
N GLY A 365 -23.19 -13.72 0.46
CA GLY A 365 -22.63 -13.18 1.71
C GLY A 365 -23.22 -13.78 2.97
N ALA A 366 -24.43 -14.39 2.87
CA ALA A 366 -25.04 -15.15 3.94
C ALA A 366 -25.79 -16.36 3.37
N ILE A 367 -25.65 -17.52 4.01
CA ILE A 367 -26.41 -18.74 3.66
C ILE A 367 -27.07 -19.34 4.90
N LYS A 368 -28.23 -19.95 4.69
CA LYS A 368 -28.96 -20.67 5.70
C LYS A 368 -28.85 -22.19 5.46
N VAL A 369 -28.43 -22.92 6.45
CA VAL A 369 -28.19 -24.36 6.35
C VAL A 369 -28.81 -25.10 7.54
N LYS A 370 -29.03 -26.43 7.40
CA LYS A 370 -29.46 -27.30 8.50
C LYS A 370 -28.25 -27.78 9.32
N PRO A 371 -28.46 -28.13 10.62
CA PRO A 371 -27.43 -28.81 11.39
C PRO A 371 -26.93 -30.08 10.67
N GLY A 372 -25.61 -30.29 10.68
CA GLY A 372 -24.93 -31.38 9.97
C GLY A 372 -24.48 -31.03 8.55
N THR A 373 -24.85 -29.86 8.02
CA THR A 373 -24.44 -29.46 6.66
C THR A 373 -22.93 -29.11 6.60
N GLN A 374 -22.28 -29.57 5.55
CA GLN A 374 -20.94 -29.16 5.18
C GLN A 374 -21.05 -28.01 4.19
N VAL A 375 -20.36 -26.90 4.46
CA VAL A 375 -20.25 -25.75 3.58
C VAL A 375 -18.85 -25.73 3.00
N THR A 376 -18.75 -25.40 1.71
CA THR A 376 -17.50 -25.30 0.94
C THR A 376 -17.30 -23.88 0.47
N TRP A 377 -16.14 -23.29 0.72
CA TRP A 377 -15.69 -22.01 0.13
C TRP A 377 -14.69 -22.31 -0.95
N ILE A 378 -14.79 -21.65 -2.10
CA ILE A 378 -13.87 -21.82 -3.24
C ILE A 378 -13.38 -20.43 -3.67
N ASN A 379 -12.06 -20.25 -3.72
CA ASN A 379 -11.47 -19.00 -4.18
C ASN A 379 -11.35 -18.97 -5.71
N HIS A 380 -11.97 -17.99 -6.34
CA HIS A 380 -11.89 -17.73 -7.78
C HIS A 380 -11.10 -16.44 -8.12
N ASP A 381 -10.64 -15.70 -7.10
CA ASP A 381 -9.78 -14.54 -7.31
C ASP A 381 -8.33 -14.93 -7.65
N ASP A 382 -7.62 -14.06 -8.34
CA ASP A 382 -6.19 -14.19 -8.62
C ASP A 382 -5.30 -13.88 -7.38
N ILE A 383 -5.93 -13.57 -6.22
CA ILE A 383 -5.27 -13.25 -4.94
C ILE A 383 -5.70 -14.25 -3.87
N PRO A 384 -4.88 -14.59 -2.87
CA PRO A 384 -5.28 -15.48 -1.80
C PRO A 384 -6.30 -14.85 -0.86
N HIS A 385 -7.21 -15.70 -0.34
CA HIS A 385 -8.17 -15.33 0.68
C HIS A 385 -8.17 -16.32 1.85
N THR A 386 -8.77 -15.92 2.98
CA THR A 386 -9.00 -16.82 4.13
C THR A 386 -10.47 -16.80 4.53
N VAL A 387 -10.87 -17.81 5.31
CA VAL A 387 -12.22 -17.92 5.90
C VAL A 387 -12.04 -18.12 7.40
N ASP A 388 -12.09 -17.04 8.16
CA ASP A 388 -11.80 -17.03 9.59
C ASP A 388 -13.05 -16.64 10.38
N SER A 389 -13.53 -17.53 11.27
CA SER A 389 -14.65 -17.22 12.16
C SER A 389 -14.30 -16.11 13.13
N THR A 390 -15.16 -15.10 13.26
CA THR A 390 -15.01 -14.03 14.27
C THR A 390 -15.10 -14.57 15.71
N GLN A 391 -15.69 -15.77 15.88
CA GLN A 391 -15.86 -16.46 17.15
C GLN A 391 -14.80 -17.54 17.40
N GLY A 392 -13.81 -17.71 16.50
CA GLY A 392 -12.75 -18.71 16.62
C GLY A 392 -13.21 -20.16 16.41
N LYS A 393 -14.38 -20.40 15.80
CA LYS A 393 -14.94 -21.75 15.58
C LYS A 393 -14.27 -22.50 14.43
N PHE A 394 -13.81 -21.78 13.42
CA PHE A 394 -13.07 -22.34 12.28
C PHE A 394 -12.10 -21.30 11.72
N LYS A 395 -11.08 -21.79 11.06
CA LYS A 395 -10.04 -20.97 10.42
C LYS A 395 -9.46 -21.75 9.25
N SER A 396 -9.45 -21.17 8.06
CA SER A 396 -8.77 -21.76 6.91
C SER A 396 -7.29 -21.43 6.90
N ALA A 397 -6.50 -22.21 6.14
CA ALA A 397 -5.25 -21.72 5.57
C ALA A 397 -5.55 -20.64 4.53
N ALA A 398 -4.51 -19.96 4.01
CA ALA A 398 -4.66 -19.13 2.83
C ALA A 398 -5.10 -20.02 1.65
N LEU A 399 -6.17 -19.60 0.98
CA LEU A 399 -6.71 -20.26 -0.21
C LEU A 399 -6.22 -19.49 -1.44
N ASP A 400 -5.30 -20.07 -2.19
CA ASP A 400 -4.91 -19.55 -3.51
C ASP A 400 -6.04 -19.81 -4.52
N THR A 401 -5.94 -19.29 -5.73
CA THR A 401 -6.91 -19.50 -6.81
C THR A 401 -7.29 -20.97 -6.96
N ASP A 402 -8.59 -21.24 -7.06
CA ASP A 402 -9.21 -22.57 -7.18
C ASP A 402 -9.04 -23.49 -5.97
N GLN A 403 -8.41 -23.03 -4.89
CA GLN A 403 -8.37 -23.78 -3.63
C GLN A 403 -9.66 -23.62 -2.84
N LYS A 404 -9.96 -24.64 -2.05
CA LYS A 404 -11.18 -24.70 -1.27
C LYS A 404 -10.93 -24.96 0.22
N PHE A 405 -11.90 -24.52 1.03
CA PHE A 405 -12.01 -24.83 2.44
C PHE A 405 -13.39 -25.41 2.72
N GLU A 406 -13.49 -26.38 3.61
CA GLU A 406 -14.74 -27.06 3.97
C GLU A 406 -14.89 -27.09 5.48
N TYR A 407 -16.10 -26.80 5.97
CA TYR A 407 -16.43 -26.89 7.39
C TYR A 407 -17.85 -27.43 7.59
N ARG A 408 -18.03 -28.32 8.58
CA ARG A 408 -19.32 -28.93 8.90
C ARG A 408 -19.95 -28.25 10.12
N PHE A 409 -21.13 -27.69 9.94
CA PHE A 409 -21.87 -26.99 10.97
C PHE A 409 -22.87 -27.95 11.64
N THR A 410 -22.65 -28.30 12.92
CA THR A 410 -23.46 -29.29 13.65
C THR A 410 -24.43 -28.64 14.63
N GLU A 411 -24.16 -27.42 15.10
CA GLU A 411 -24.96 -26.73 16.12
C GLU A 411 -25.76 -25.58 15.50
N PRO A 412 -27.02 -25.35 15.86
CA PRO A 412 -27.75 -24.15 15.48
C PRO A 412 -27.06 -22.88 15.99
N GLY A 413 -27.09 -21.84 15.20
CA GLY A 413 -26.48 -20.55 15.55
C GLY A 413 -26.10 -19.72 14.32
N GLU A 414 -25.60 -18.53 14.56
CA GLU A 414 -25.02 -17.67 13.55
C GLU A 414 -23.51 -17.68 13.68
N TYR A 415 -22.82 -17.89 12.56
CA TYR A 415 -21.37 -18.03 12.46
C TYR A 415 -20.82 -16.97 11.50
N PRO A 416 -20.59 -15.75 11.98
CA PRO A 416 -19.97 -14.71 11.18
C PRO A 416 -18.48 -15.02 10.94
N TYR A 417 -18.01 -14.69 9.75
CA TYR A 417 -16.63 -14.91 9.33
C TYR A 417 -16.15 -13.77 8.43
N TYR A 418 -14.85 -13.71 8.20
CA TYR A 418 -14.20 -12.68 7.38
C TYR A 418 -12.93 -13.22 6.74
N CYS A 419 -12.41 -12.48 5.76
CA CYS A 419 -11.06 -12.71 5.23
C CYS A 419 -10.06 -11.93 6.07
N ARG A 420 -9.04 -12.62 6.63
CA ARG A 420 -8.01 -11.99 7.46
C ARG A 420 -7.08 -11.07 6.65
N LEU A 421 -6.88 -11.33 5.35
CA LEU A 421 -6.13 -10.47 4.43
C LEU A 421 -6.90 -9.20 4.06
N HIS A 422 -8.21 -9.35 3.88
CA HIS A 422 -9.11 -8.31 3.42
C HIS A 422 -10.26 -8.16 4.41
N PRO A 423 -10.06 -7.51 5.57
CA PRO A 423 -11.02 -7.52 6.68
C PRO A 423 -12.40 -6.97 6.34
N LYS A 424 -12.52 -6.21 5.26
CA LYS A 424 -13.81 -5.72 4.74
C LYS A 424 -14.66 -6.83 4.11
N MET A 425 -14.06 -7.94 3.69
CA MET A 425 -14.77 -9.11 3.20
C MET A 425 -15.34 -9.88 4.38
N THR A 426 -16.64 -9.83 4.55
CA THR A 426 -17.36 -10.50 5.64
C THR A 426 -18.48 -11.36 5.09
N GLY A 427 -18.83 -12.42 5.84
CA GLY A 427 -19.95 -13.30 5.52
C GLY A 427 -20.53 -13.96 6.79
N SER A 428 -21.65 -14.68 6.65
CA SER A 428 -22.29 -15.37 7.76
C SER A 428 -22.92 -16.69 7.31
N ILE A 429 -22.76 -17.74 8.13
CA ILE A 429 -23.51 -18.99 8.00
C ILE A 429 -24.54 -19.04 9.12
N ILE A 430 -25.82 -19.18 8.75
CA ILE A 430 -26.95 -19.27 9.67
C ILE A 430 -27.41 -20.72 9.71
N VAL A 431 -27.15 -21.39 10.82
CA VAL A 431 -27.57 -22.80 11.04
C VAL A 431 -28.89 -22.81 11.79
N GLN A 432 -29.92 -23.29 11.13
CA GLN A 432 -31.28 -23.34 11.71
C GLN A 432 -31.99 -24.66 11.39
N SER A 433 -32.90 -25.09 12.28
CA SER A 433 -33.65 -26.34 12.16
C SER A 433 -34.58 -26.32 10.97
#